data_30a7d11428c9d99a3124256673e064b1
#
_entry.id   30a7d11428c9d99a3124256673e064b1
#
_cell.length_a   1.000
_cell.length_b   1.000
_cell.length_c   1.000
_cell.angle_alpha   90.00
_cell.angle_beta   90.00
_cell.angle_gamma   90.00
#
_symmetry.space_group_name_H-M   'P 1'
#
loop_
_entity.id
_entity.type
_entity.pdbx_description
1 polymer ?
#
loop_
_entity_poly.entity_id
_entity_poly.type
_entity_poly.pdbx_seq_one_letter_code
_entity_poly.pdbx_strand_id
1 'polypeptide(L)'
;MLLISNHLLTLPQFENVEDVVIRINMAHVKDLKELKKFVNRDYDVFLDYPKGRTKPPVPSLSLTDAITFTQKYDNIKYFATSNIEEVAEVDLICDMLPEHVSFVPKIETLKGVLNLDKLFDTEKIFHIMLDSEDLYTDLKNDVELFISLKDRVARTCDEYGVELLELYGVVFNGK
;
A
#
# COMPACT_ATOMS: atom_id res chain seq x y z
N MET A 1 4.67 10.12 7.71
CA MET A 1 3.47 10.21 6.83
C MET A 1 2.21 9.83 7.61
N LEU A 2 1.11 10.62 7.52
CA LEU A 2 -0.20 10.25 8.06
C LEU A 2 -1.10 9.71 6.94
N LEU A 3 -1.36 8.40 6.95
CA LEU A 3 -2.14 7.72 5.91
C LEU A 3 -3.61 7.60 6.35
N ILE A 4 -4.53 8.16 5.56
CA ILE A 4 -5.96 8.16 5.86
C ILE A 4 -6.73 7.40 4.78
N SER A 5 -7.52 6.41 5.18
CA SER A 5 -8.28 5.59 4.23
C SER A 5 -9.55 6.29 3.72
N ASN A 6 -9.84 6.17 2.43
CA ASN A 6 -11.00 6.78 1.76
C ASN A 6 -12.36 6.13 2.09
N HIS A 7 -12.43 5.17 3.01
CA HIS A 7 -13.72 4.65 3.51
C HIS A 7 -14.53 5.69 4.29
N LEU A 8 -13.89 6.79 4.69
CA LEU A 8 -14.57 7.93 5.27
C LEU A 8 -15.20 8.74 4.14
N LEU A 9 -16.52 8.65 3.97
CA LEU A 9 -17.31 9.42 3.00
C LEU A 9 -17.18 10.94 3.19
N THR A 10 -16.78 11.36 4.37
CA THR A 10 -16.41 12.74 4.70
C THR A 10 -14.98 12.74 5.18
N LEU A 11 -14.06 13.17 4.30
CA LEU A 11 -12.71 13.50 4.77
C LEU A 11 -12.84 14.62 5.81
N PRO A 12 -12.34 14.41 7.03
CA PRO A 12 -12.27 15.51 7.99
C PRO A 12 -11.48 16.65 7.34
N GLN A 13 -11.88 17.89 7.60
CA GLN A 13 -11.07 19.04 7.23
C GLN A 13 -9.85 19.01 8.14
N PHE A 14 -8.71 18.60 7.59
CA PHE A 14 -7.42 18.65 8.28
C PHE A 14 -6.86 20.06 8.10
N GLU A 15 -7.31 20.99 8.94
CA GLU A 15 -6.67 22.28 9.04
C GLU A 15 -5.32 22.10 9.73
N ASN A 16 -4.24 22.46 9.05
CA ASN A 16 -2.85 22.46 9.53
C ASN A 16 -2.21 21.09 9.88
N VAL A 17 -2.59 20.00 9.21
CA VAL A 17 -1.84 18.76 9.29
C VAL A 17 -0.93 18.66 8.05
N GLU A 18 0.37 18.89 8.26
CA GLU A 18 1.39 18.60 7.27
C GLU A 18 1.48 17.08 7.06
N ASP A 19 1.85 16.66 5.85
CA ASP A 19 2.10 15.24 5.48
C ASP A 19 0.88 14.29 5.50
N VAL A 20 -0.33 14.80 5.25
CA VAL A 20 -1.51 13.95 5.07
C VAL A 20 -1.54 13.35 3.66
N VAL A 21 -1.60 12.02 3.60
CA VAL A 21 -1.77 11.27 2.35
C VAL A 21 -3.07 10.49 2.38
N ILE A 22 -3.87 10.60 1.32
CA ILE A 22 -5.15 9.90 1.22
C ILE A 22 -4.95 8.54 0.55
N ARG A 23 -5.14 7.47 1.32
CA ARG A 23 -5.11 6.11 0.79
C ARG A 23 -6.45 5.76 0.12
N ILE A 24 -6.39 5.36 -1.12
CA ILE A 24 -7.51 4.86 -1.92
C ILE A 24 -7.34 3.36 -2.11
N ASN A 25 -8.15 2.55 -1.42
CA ASN A 25 -8.21 1.11 -1.67
C ASN A 25 -9.01 0.84 -2.94
N MET A 26 -8.31 0.41 -3.99
CA MET A 26 -8.87 0.25 -5.33
C MET A 26 -9.85 -0.93 -5.46
N ALA A 27 -9.96 -1.82 -4.45
CA ALA A 27 -11.05 -2.80 -4.41
C ALA A 27 -12.43 -2.15 -4.41
N HIS A 28 -12.55 -0.94 -3.85
CA HIS A 28 -13.81 -0.21 -3.72
C HIS A 28 -14.06 0.81 -4.84
N VAL A 29 -13.18 0.88 -5.83
CA VAL A 29 -13.29 1.79 -6.97
C VAL A 29 -13.90 1.06 -8.17
N LYS A 30 -15.00 1.56 -8.68
CA LYS A 30 -15.75 0.91 -9.76
C LYS A 30 -15.12 1.14 -11.15
N ASP A 31 -14.63 2.35 -11.38
CA ASP A 31 -14.08 2.76 -12.67
C ASP A 31 -13.13 3.96 -12.53
N LEU A 32 -12.46 4.32 -13.64
CA LEU A 32 -11.54 5.47 -13.70
C LEU A 32 -12.24 6.82 -13.44
N LYS A 33 -13.56 6.93 -13.68
CA LYS A 33 -14.30 8.17 -13.43
C LYS A 33 -14.50 8.38 -11.93
N GLU A 34 -14.74 7.29 -11.21
CA GLU A 34 -14.84 7.33 -9.76
C GLU A 34 -13.48 7.62 -9.15
N LEU A 35 -12.42 6.93 -9.60
CA LEU A 35 -11.05 7.16 -9.14
C LEU A 35 -10.64 8.62 -9.31
N LYS A 36 -10.97 9.24 -10.45
CA LYS A 36 -10.71 10.65 -10.72
C LYS A 36 -11.33 11.59 -9.68
N LYS A 37 -12.49 11.28 -9.12
CA LYS A 37 -13.14 12.12 -8.11
C LYS A 37 -12.36 12.16 -6.80
N PHE A 38 -11.66 11.07 -6.47
CA PHE A 38 -10.84 11.00 -5.26
C PHE A 38 -9.48 11.68 -5.43
N VAL A 39 -8.91 11.61 -6.63
CA VAL A 39 -7.59 12.18 -6.93
C VAL A 39 -7.64 13.69 -7.19
N ASN A 40 -8.78 14.22 -7.62
CA ASN A 40 -8.98 15.66 -7.93
C ASN A 40 -9.13 16.52 -6.66
N ARG A 41 -8.18 16.40 -5.69
CA ARG A 41 -8.19 17.11 -4.40
C ARG A 41 -6.79 17.61 -4.06
N ASP A 42 -6.69 18.52 -3.11
CA ASP A 42 -5.44 19.19 -2.72
C ASP A 42 -4.49 18.32 -1.87
N TYR A 43 -4.72 17.01 -1.78
CA TYR A 43 -3.92 16.10 -0.98
C TYR A 43 -3.10 15.17 -1.86
N ASP A 44 -1.95 14.74 -1.34
CA ASP A 44 -1.22 13.63 -1.90
C ASP A 44 -2.03 12.33 -1.78
N VAL A 45 -1.88 11.47 -2.77
CA VAL A 45 -2.67 10.25 -2.91
C VAL A 45 -1.79 9.01 -2.89
N PHE A 46 -2.26 8.03 -2.15
CA PHE A 46 -1.71 6.68 -2.08
C PHE A 46 -2.73 5.72 -2.71
N LEU A 47 -2.42 5.14 -3.87
CA LEU A 47 -3.25 4.12 -4.50
C LEU A 47 -2.85 2.74 -3.99
N ASP A 48 -3.79 2.02 -3.39
CA ASP A 48 -3.60 0.65 -2.90
C ASP A 48 -4.34 -0.34 -3.82
N TYR A 49 -3.58 -1.04 -4.66
CA TYR A 49 -4.10 -2.02 -5.60
C TYR A 49 -4.06 -3.43 -4.99
N PRO A 50 -5.22 -4.06 -4.73
CA PRO A 50 -5.31 -5.37 -4.09
C PRO A 50 -5.06 -6.51 -5.09
N LYS A 51 -3.80 -6.70 -5.52
CA LYS A 51 -3.39 -7.77 -6.42
C LYS A 51 -3.75 -9.15 -5.84
N GLY A 52 -4.38 -10.00 -6.66
CA GLY A 52 -4.72 -11.37 -6.24
C GLY A 52 -5.92 -11.49 -5.30
N ARG A 53 -6.60 -10.39 -4.96
CA ARG A 53 -7.78 -10.43 -4.10
C ARG A 53 -8.93 -11.21 -4.74
N THR A 54 -9.37 -12.27 -4.05
CA THR A 54 -10.50 -13.11 -4.48
C THR A 54 -11.79 -12.86 -3.67
N LYS A 55 -11.66 -12.26 -2.48
CA LYS A 55 -12.81 -11.91 -1.62
C LYS A 55 -13.43 -10.59 -2.07
N PRO A 56 -14.77 -10.48 -2.18
CA PRO A 56 -15.44 -9.22 -2.50
C PRO A 56 -15.13 -8.11 -1.47
N PRO A 57 -15.06 -6.84 -1.92
CA PRO A 57 -15.03 -6.41 -3.31
C PRO A 57 -13.70 -6.75 -3.99
N VAL A 58 -13.75 -7.12 -5.27
CA VAL A 58 -12.56 -7.32 -6.10
C VAL A 58 -12.28 -6.07 -6.95
N PRO A 59 -11.03 -5.78 -7.33
CA PRO A 59 -10.74 -4.62 -8.15
C PRO A 59 -11.42 -4.73 -9.52
N SER A 60 -12.10 -3.66 -9.93
CA SER A 60 -12.74 -3.56 -11.25
C SER A 60 -11.79 -3.09 -12.33
N LEU A 61 -10.69 -2.44 -11.92
CA LEU A 61 -9.64 -1.95 -12.82
C LEU A 61 -8.50 -2.97 -12.89
N SER A 62 -7.87 -3.10 -14.06
CA SER A 62 -6.63 -3.88 -14.17
C SER A 62 -5.45 -3.17 -13.51
N LEU A 63 -4.39 -3.91 -13.17
CA LEU A 63 -3.15 -3.34 -12.66
C LEU A 63 -2.56 -2.32 -13.66
N THR A 64 -2.57 -2.66 -14.95
CA THR A 64 -2.08 -1.78 -16.01
C THR A 64 -2.88 -0.48 -16.11
N ASP A 65 -4.22 -0.54 -16.01
CA ASP A 65 -5.06 0.66 -16.01
C ASP A 65 -4.77 1.54 -14.79
N ALA A 66 -4.57 0.92 -13.62
CA ALA A 66 -4.24 1.60 -12.38
C ALA A 66 -2.88 2.33 -12.48
N ILE A 67 -1.85 1.66 -12.98
CA ILE A 67 -0.52 2.26 -13.19
C ILE A 67 -0.59 3.36 -14.26
N THR A 68 -1.25 3.12 -15.40
CA THR A 68 -1.43 4.15 -16.44
C THR A 68 -2.16 5.39 -15.92
N PHE A 69 -3.04 5.20 -14.95
CA PHE A 69 -3.75 6.32 -14.33
C PHE A 69 -2.81 7.21 -13.51
N THR A 70 -1.79 6.65 -12.85
CA THR A 70 -0.82 7.44 -12.07
C THR A 70 -0.08 8.46 -12.93
N GLN A 71 0.16 8.15 -14.20
CA GLN A 71 0.87 9.03 -15.15
C GLN A 71 0.13 10.35 -15.44
N LYS A 72 -1.14 10.47 -15.06
CA LYS A 72 -2.02 11.61 -15.39
C LYS A 72 -2.19 12.60 -14.24
N TYR A 73 -1.69 12.28 -13.04
CA TYR A 73 -1.96 13.04 -11.84
C TYR A 73 -0.73 13.13 -10.93
N ASP A 74 -0.13 14.29 -10.88
CA ASP A 74 1.13 14.53 -10.14
C ASP A 74 0.96 14.44 -8.60
N ASN A 75 -0.28 14.51 -8.09
CA ASN A 75 -0.56 14.32 -6.67
C ASN A 75 -0.70 12.86 -6.26
N ILE A 76 -0.62 11.89 -7.18
CA ILE A 76 -0.44 10.48 -6.82
C ILE A 76 1.03 10.28 -6.52
N LYS A 77 1.38 10.13 -5.25
CA LYS A 77 2.76 10.01 -4.80
C LYS A 77 3.17 8.58 -4.49
N TYR A 78 2.19 7.71 -4.20
CA TYR A 78 2.45 6.34 -3.78
C TYR A 78 1.55 5.36 -4.51
N PHE A 79 2.11 4.23 -4.88
CA PHE A 79 1.38 3.12 -5.49
C PHE A 79 1.76 1.81 -4.78
N ALA A 80 0.78 1.17 -4.15
CA ALA A 80 0.98 -0.10 -3.46
C ALA A 80 0.31 -1.25 -4.18
N THR A 81 0.92 -2.43 -4.11
CA THR A 81 0.27 -3.69 -4.50
C THR A 81 0.41 -4.76 -3.43
N SER A 82 -0.65 -5.57 -3.28
CA SER A 82 -0.70 -6.71 -2.37
C SER A 82 0.21 -7.86 -2.81
N ASN A 83 0.59 -8.71 -1.85
CA ASN A 83 1.27 -9.98 -2.08
C ASN A 83 2.55 -9.85 -2.93
N ILE A 84 3.45 -8.96 -2.54
CA ILE A 84 4.78 -8.85 -3.15
C ILE A 84 5.73 -9.80 -2.44
N GLU A 85 6.30 -10.72 -3.21
CA GLU A 85 7.15 -11.79 -2.72
C GLU A 85 8.49 -11.90 -3.47
N GLU A 86 8.57 -11.37 -4.69
CA GLU A 86 9.70 -11.59 -5.59
C GLU A 86 10.25 -10.27 -6.15
N VAL A 87 11.57 -10.21 -6.31
CA VAL A 87 12.28 -9.07 -6.90
C VAL A 87 11.76 -8.71 -8.30
N ALA A 88 11.48 -9.72 -9.13
CA ALA A 88 10.98 -9.50 -10.48
C ALA A 88 9.64 -8.75 -10.52
N GLU A 89 8.81 -8.88 -9.48
CA GLU A 89 7.55 -8.12 -9.35
C GLU A 89 7.83 -6.66 -9.03
N VAL A 90 8.81 -6.39 -8.15
CA VAL A 90 9.25 -5.03 -7.82
C VAL A 90 9.79 -4.34 -9.07
N ASP A 91 10.69 -4.99 -9.79
CA ASP A 91 11.30 -4.45 -11.00
C ASP A 91 10.23 -4.11 -12.05
N LEU A 92 9.34 -5.06 -12.32
CA LEU A 92 8.26 -4.86 -13.30
C LEU A 92 7.38 -3.65 -12.96
N ILE A 93 6.99 -3.49 -11.70
CA ILE A 93 6.10 -2.42 -11.29
C ILE A 93 6.84 -1.09 -11.29
N CYS A 94 8.05 -1.04 -10.75
CA CYS A 94 8.88 0.18 -10.75
C CYS A 94 9.17 0.69 -12.16
N ASP A 95 9.45 -0.22 -13.12
CA ASP A 95 9.71 0.16 -14.51
C ASP A 95 8.47 0.72 -15.24
N MET A 96 7.26 0.43 -14.75
CA MET A 96 5.99 0.93 -15.31
C MET A 96 5.52 2.22 -14.66
N LEU A 97 5.94 2.50 -13.42
CA LEU A 97 5.51 3.69 -12.66
C LEU A 97 6.28 4.93 -13.15
N PRO A 98 5.63 6.11 -13.15
CA PRO A 98 6.35 7.36 -13.41
C PRO A 98 7.27 7.72 -12.23
N GLU A 99 8.35 8.46 -12.51
CA GLU A 99 9.39 8.82 -11.54
C GLU A 99 8.89 9.52 -10.28
N HIS A 100 7.76 10.23 -10.37
CA HIS A 100 7.17 10.96 -9.23
C HIS A 100 6.35 10.06 -8.28
N VAL A 101 6.17 8.77 -8.62
CA VAL A 101 5.40 7.81 -7.82
C VAL A 101 6.31 6.78 -7.18
N SER A 102 6.33 6.76 -5.86
CA SER A 102 7.05 5.74 -5.08
C SER A 102 6.25 4.45 -5.04
N PHE A 103 6.90 3.33 -5.37
CA PHE A 103 6.31 2.01 -5.19
C PHE A 103 6.35 1.59 -3.71
N VAL A 104 5.23 1.05 -3.22
CA VAL A 104 5.09 0.54 -1.85
C VAL A 104 4.62 -0.92 -1.89
N PRO A 105 5.54 -1.90 -1.85
CA PRO A 105 5.15 -3.29 -1.77
C PRO A 105 4.41 -3.59 -0.46
N LYS A 106 3.30 -4.31 -0.56
CA LYS A 106 2.58 -4.82 0.62
C LYS A 106 3.08 -6.22 0.94
N ILE A 107 3.54 -6.37 2.17
CA ILE A 107 4.05 -7.65 2.72
C ILE A 107 2.92 -8.26 3.55
N GLU A 108 2.41 -9.38 3.07
CA GLU A 108 1.19 -10.03 3.54
C GLU A 108 1.36 -11.53 3.75
N THR A 109 2.55 -12.09 3.42
CA THR A 109 2.83 -13.52 3.45
C THR A 109 4.16 -13.82 4.11
N LEU A 110 4.30 -15.06 4.63
CA LEU A 110 5.56 -15.57 5.15
C LEU A 110 6.69 -15.44 4.12
N LYS A 111 6.41 -15.79 2.87
CA LYS A 111 7.40 -15.73 1.79
C LYS A 111 7.87 -14.30 1.54
N GLY A 112 6.95 -13.32 1.54
CA GLY A 112 7.28 -11.90 1.42
C GLY A 112 8.22 -11.46 2.54
N VAL A 113 7.93 -11.82 3.80
CA VAL A 113 8.81 -11.50 4.93
C VAL A 113 10.19 -12.15 4.81
N LEU A 114 10.26 -13.41 4.36
CA LEU A 114 11.54 -14.10 4.21
C LEU A 114 12.42 -13.55 3.07
N ASN A 115 11.82 -12.88 2.09
CA ASN A 115 12.52 -12.30 0.94
C ASN A 115 12.81 -10.79 1.09
N LEU A 116 12.52 -10.15 2.23
CA LEU A 116 12.68 -8.70 2.42
C LEU A 116 14.07 -8.20 2.04
N ASP A 117 15.14 -8.87 2.52
CA ASP A 117 16.52 -8.48 2.22
C ASP A 117 16.74 -8.37 0.69
N LYS A 118 16.26 -9.38 -0.07
CA LYS A 118 16.39 -9.38 -1.54
C LYS A 118 15.55 -8.29 -2.21
N LEU A 119 14.36 -7.98 -1.65
CA LEU A 119 13.52 -6.92 -2.17
C LEU A 119 14.19 -5.55 -1.97
N PHE A 120 14.84 -5.34 -0.82
CA PHE A 120 15.52 -4.09 -0.49
C PHE A 120 16.85 -3.91 -1.24
N ASP A 121 17.54 -4.99 -1.58
CA ASP A 121 18.76 -4.96 -2.40
C ASP A 121 18.54 -4.36 -3.80
N THR A 122 17.28 -4.20 -4.23
CA THR A 122 16.95 -3.50 -5.49
C THR A 122 17.21 -2.00 -5.43
N GLU A 123 17.33 -1.42 -4.23
CA GLU A 123 17.46 0.03 -3.99
C GLU A 123 16.30 0.88 -4.58
N LYS A 124 15.18 0.23 -4.97
CA LYS A 124 14.00 0.87 -5.55
C LYS A 124 12.88 1.11 -4.53
N ILE A 125 13.00 0.53 -3.32
CA ILE A 125 11.97 0.52 -2.29
C ILE A 125 12.39 1.44 -1.14
N PHE A 126 11.59 2.48 -0.90
CA PHE A 126 11.78 3.41 0.23
C PHE A 126 10.74 3.25 1.33
N HIS A 127 9.64 2.58 1.00
CA HIS A 127 8.53 2.33 1.91
C HIS A 127 8.00 0.92 1.67
N ILE A 128 7.59 0.24 2.72
CA ILE A 128 6.75 -0.96 2.62
C ILE A 128 5.51 -0.80 3.49
N MET A 129 4.47 -1.56 3.16
CA MET A 129 3.28 -1.67 4.01
C MET A 129 3.16 -3.10 4.54
N LEU A 130 3.11 -3.25 5.86
CA LEU A 130 2.80 -4.52 6.49
C LEU A 130 1.29 -4.62 6.73
N ASP A 131 0.62 -5.57 6.06
CA ASP A 131 -0.75 -5.93 6.35
C ASP A 131 -0.76 -7.05 7.40
N SER A 132 -0.91 -6.62 8.66
CA SER A 132 -0.81 -7.54 9.81
C SER A 132 -1.92 -8.59 9.85
N GLU A 133 -3.14 -8.27 9.36
CA GLU A 133 -4.27 -9.20 9.33
C GLU A 133 -4.07 -10.31 8.29
N ASP A 134 -3.65 -9.92 7.09
CA ASP A 134 -3.43 -10.88 6.02
C ASP A 134 -2.19 -11.73 6.30
N LEU A 135 -1.10 -11.16 6.84
CA LEU A 135 0.06 -11.93 7.29
C LEU A 135 -0.32 -12.93 8.40
N TYR A 136 -1.06 -12.50 9.42
CA TYR A 136 -1.50 -13.39 10.50
C TYR A 136 -2.35 -14.56 9.98
N THR A 137 -3.19 -14.30 8.98
CA THR A 137 -3.99 -15.33 8.31
C THR A 137 -3.13 -16.29 7.50
N ASP A 138 -2.12 -15.80 6.77
CA ASP A 138 -1.15 -16.64 6.02
C ASP A 138 -0.39 -17.59 6.94
N LEU A 139 -0.04 -17.12 8.14
CA LEU A 139 0.61 -17.91 9.20
C LEU A 139 -0.34 -18.85 9.94
N LYS A 140 -1.58 -19.04 9.46
CA LYS A 140 -2.60 -19.90 10.08
C LYS A 140 -2.88 -19.53 11.55
N ASN A 141 -2.81 -18.24 11.84
CA ASN A 141 -3.03 -17.65 13.17
C ASN A 141 -2.01 -18.10 14.25
N ASP A 142 -0.79 -18.43 13.85
CA ASP A 142 0.31 -18.70 14.76
C ASP A 142 0.82 -17.38 15.38
N VAL A 143 0.47 -17.14 16.64
CA VAL A 143 0.77 -15.88 17.35
C VAL A 143 2.27 -15.70 17.58
N GLU A 144 2.98 -16.76 17.99
CA GLU A 144 4.41 -16.66 18.31
C GLU A 144 5.23 -16.37 17.06
N LEU A 145 4.94 -17.09 15.97
CA LEU A 145 5.58 -16.86 14.68
C LEU A 145 5.27 -15.47 14.14
N PHE A 146 4.01 -15.01 14.26
CA PHE A 146 3.60 -13.68 13.81
C PHE A 146 4.36 -12.56 14.53
N ILE A 147 4.49 -12.63 15.86
CA ILE A 147 5.25 -11.65 16.64
C ILE A 147 6.71 -11.62 16.19
N SER A 148 7.33 -12.80 16.08
CA SER A 148 8.73 -12.94 15.65
C SER A 148 8.97 -12.35 14.25
N LEU A 149 8.02 -12.56 13.32
CA LEU A 149 8.14 -12.03 11.96
C LEU A 149 7.88 -10.52 11.90
N LYS A 150 6.96 -9.98 12.68
CA LYS A 150 6.80 -8.51 12.82
C LYS A 150 8.08 -7.84 13.29
N ASP A 151 8.70 -8.38 14.32
CA ASP A 151 9.98 -7.88 14.85
C ASP A 151 11.09 -7.98 13.79
N ARG A 152 11.11 -9.04 12.99
CA ARG A 152 12.03 -9.18 11.87
C ARG A 152 11.78 -8.09 10.82
N VAL A 153 10.54 -7.89 10.40
CA VAL A 153 10.18 -6.85 9.41
C VAL A 153 10.66 -5.49 9.88
N ALA A 154 10.35 -5.10 11.13
CA ALA A 154 10.77 -3.81 11.68
C ALA A 154 12.30 -3.65 11.67
N ARG A 155 13.05 -4.65 12.15
CA ARG A 155 14.52 -4.61 12.15
C ARG A 155 15.10 -4.52 10.74
N THR A 156 14.59 -5.34 9.80
CA THR A 156 15.09 -5.30 8.41
C THR A 156 14.81 -3.93 7.78
N CYS A 157 13.65 -3.33 8.03
CA CYS A 157 13.36 -1.97 7.57
C CYS A 157 14.35 -0.95 8.13
N ASP A 158 14.64 -1.02 9.44
CA ASP A 158 15.61 -0.12 10.08
C ASP A 158 17.01 -0.29 9.51
N GLU A 159 17.46 -1.52 9.27
CA GLU A 159 18.77 -1.86 8.72
C GLU A 159 18.98 -1.29 7.30
N TYR A 160 17.93 -1.33 6.48
CA TYR A 160 17.97 -0.83 5.09
C TYR A 160 17.50 0.63 4.94
N GLY A 161 17.05 1.27 6.02
CA GLY A 161 16.51 2.64 5.99
C GLY A 161 15.19 2.77 5.22
N VAL A 162 14.40 1.71 5.20
CA VAL A 162 13.08 1.65 4.56
C VAL A 162 11.98 2.00 5.57
N GLU A 163 11.06 2.89 5.21
CA GLU A 163 9.95 3.27 6.09
C GLU A 163 8.88 2.17 6.13
N LEU A 164 8.60 1.67 7.34
CA LEU A 164 7.54 0.68 7.58
C LEU A 164 6.19 1.38 7.81
N LEU A 165 5.23 1.17 6.92
CA LEU A 165 3.86 1.64 7.06
C LEU A 165 2.98 0.51 7.65
N GLU A 166 2.35 0.77 8.78
CA GLU A 166 1.36 -0.13 9.37
C GLU A 166 -0.03 0.52 9.36
N LEU A 167 -1.05 -0.26 9.04
CA LEU A 167 -2.44 0.18 9.17
C LEU A 167 -2.92 -0.09 10.60
N TYR A 168 -2.97 0.95 11.42
CA TYR A 168 -3.64 0.90 12.71
C TYR A 168 -5.10 1.26 12.52
N GLY A 169 -5.97 0.27 12.57
CA GLY A 169 -7.40 0.35 12.73
C GLY A 169 -8.15 1.49 12.02
N VAL A 170 -9.25 1.16 11.38
CA VAL A 170 -10.19 2.18 10.88
C VAL A 170 -10.89 2.76 12.10
N VAL A 171 -10.66 4.02 12.42
CA VAL A 171 -11.47 4.72 13.41
C VAL A 171 -12.85 4.97 12.79
N PHE A 172 -13.81 4.11 13.10
CA PHE A 172 -15.19 4.39 12.82
C PHE A 172 -15.67 5.45 13.83
N ASN A 173 -15.80 6.69 13.39
CA ASN A 173 -16.60 7.65 14.14
C ASN A 173 -18.05 7.21 14.00
N GLY A 174 -18.50 6.33 14.90
CA GLY A 174 -19.89 5.97 15.06
C GLY A 174 -20.69 7.21 15.47
N LYS A 175 -21.74 7.51 14.71
CA LYS A 175 -22.92 8.16 15.26
C LYS A 175 -23.85 7.07 15.73
#